data_9f11064ef76b76ccd0ad5080feb69f5c
#
_entry.id   9f11064ef76b76ccd0ad5080feb69f5c
#
_cell.length_a   1.000
_cell.length_b   1.000
_cell.length_c   1.000
_cell.angle_alpha   90.00
_cell.angle_beta   90.00
_cell.angle_gamma   90.00
#
_symmetry.space_group_name_H-M   'P 1'
#
loop_
_entity.id
_entity.type
_entity.pdbx_description
1 polymer ?
#
loop_
_entity_poly.entity_id
_entity_poly.type
_entity_poly.pdbx_seq_one_letter_code
_entity_poly.pdbx_strand_id
1 'polypeptide(L)'
;VVLDDAKDAAPLAKALCEGGLPCAEVTFRTAAAEESIRLMHEAYPDMVLAAGTVLTTEQVDRAVNAGAKFIVSPGLNPTVVKYCVDKGIPVTPGTSNPSDVEMAISLGLDVVKFFPAEQAGGINMIKAMAAPYTQMKFMPTGGINAKNINSYLAFDKILACGGSWMVKKDLVAAGEFDKIRDLTKEAVQTMLGFELAHIGINCDSETEAEKTADAFDGLFGFTKKVGNSSVFAGTAVEAMKSKGLGSKGHIAVATNSVVRAKNYLEMMGYKFNEESAKFKGDKMTAIYLADEIGGFAVHLVQK
;
A
#
# COMPACT_ATOMS: atom_id res chain seq x y z
N VAL A 1 -13.40 7.77 6.45
CA VAL A 1 -14.74 7.96 5.86
C VAL A 1 -15.67 8.62 6.87
N VAL A 2 -16.55 9.53 6.41
CA VAL A 2 -17.66 10.09 7.20
C VAL A 2 -18.97 9.61 6.57
N LEU A 3 -19.77 8.89 7.34
CA LEU A 3 -21.10 8.42 6.92
C LEU A 3 -22.17 9.15 7.76
N ASP A 4 -23.09 9.82 7.10
CA ASP A 4 -24.23 10.48 7.77
C ASP A 4 -25.42 9.51 7.93
N ASP A 5 -25.52 8.51 7.05
CA ASP A 5 -26.57 7.49 7.05
C ASP A 5 -25.92 6.09 6.97
N ALA A 6 -26.29 5.21 7.85
CA ALA A 6 -25.75 3.85 7.91
C ALA A 6 -26.13 2.98 6.69
N LYS A 7 -27.22 3.34 5.95
CA LYS A 7 -27.58 2.64 4.72
C LYS A 7 -26.50 2.65 3.64
N ASP A 8 -25.61 3.66 3.67
CA ASP A 8 -24.52 3.82 2.71
C ASP A 8 -23.31 2.95 3.04
N ALA A 9 -23.27 2.31 4.23
CA ALA A 9 -22.13 1.55 4.73
C ALA A 9 -21.82 0.32 3.87
N ALA A 10 -22.79 -0.55 3.65
CA ALA A 10 -22.56 -1.77 2.86
C ALA A 10 -22.25 -1.49 1.37
N PRO A 11 -22.95 -0.56 0.67
CA PRO A 11 -22.56 -0.16 -0.68
C PRO A 11 -21.15 0.43 -0.76
N LEU A 12 -20.74 1.23 0.23
CA LEU A 12 -19.39 1.78 0.30
C LEU A 12 -18.34 0.69 0.51
N ALA A 13 -18.58 -0.26 1.44
CA ALA A 13 -17.70 -1.39 1.66
C ALA A 13 -17.51 -2.21 0.38
N LYS A 14 -18.61 -2.47 -0.36
CA LYS A 14 -18.56 -3.13 -1.67
C LYS A 14 -17.65 -2.39 -2.63
N ALA A 15 -17.85 -1.07 -2.79
CA ALA A 15 -17.07 -0.25 -3.71
C ALA A 15 -15.57 -0.25 -3.37
N LEU A 16 -15.22 -0.18 -2.08
CA LEU A 16 -13.82 -0.23 -1.62
C LEU A 16 -13.19 -1.60 -1.89
N CYS A 17 -13.89 -2.70 -1.55
CA CYS A 17 -13.41 -4.06 -1.80
C CYS A 17 -13.22 -4.34 -3.29
N GLU A 18 -14.22 -4.01 -4.14
CA GLU A 18 -14.14 -4.17 -5.60
C GLU A 18 -13.07 -3.25 -6.23
N GLY A 19 -12.79 -2.11 -5.61
CA GLY A 19 -11.69 -1.22 -5.97
C GLY A 19 -10.29 -1.74 -5.55
N GLY A 20 -10.22 -2.87 -4.84
CA GLY A 20 -8.97 -3.49 -4.39
C GLY A 20 -8.41 -2.92 -3.09
N LEU A 21 -9.22 -2.21 -2.29
CA LEU A 21 -8.83 -1.64 -1.00
C LEU A 21 -9.80 -2.10 0.11
N PRO A 22 -9.71 -3.36 0.60
CA PRO A 22 -10.63 -3.89 1.60
C PRO A 22 -10.33 -3.35 3.00
N CYS A 23 -10.30 -2.03 3.16
CA CYS A 23 -10.12 -1.36 4.45
C CYS A 23 -10.81 0.01 4.48
N ALA A 24 -11.24 0.44 5.67
CA ALA A 24 -11.79 1.77 5.90
C ALA A 24 -11.60 2.22 7.35
N GLU A 25 -11.31 3.51 7.56
CA GLU A 25 -11.44 4.20 8.84
C GLU A 25 -12.78 4.94 8.84
N VAL A 26 -13.77 4.45 9.60
CA VAL A 26 -15.07 5.11 9.79
C VAL A 26 -14.98 6.03 11.00
N THR A 27 -15.24 7.33 10.82
CA THR A 27 -15.02 8.31 11.89
C THR A 27 -16.25 8.48 12.78
N PHE A 28 -16.06 8.46 14.11
CA PHE A 28 -17.07 8.68 15.14
C PHE A 28 -17.48 10.16 15.27
N ARG A 29 -17.71 10.79 14.09
CA ARG A 29 -18.18 12.18 13.98
C ARG A 29 -19.69 12.30 13.75
N THR A 30 -20.35 11.18 13.48
CA THR A 30 -21.80 11.11 13.21
C THR A 30 -22.42 10.02 14.08
N ALA A 31 -23.74 10.12 14.31
CA ALA A 31 -24.49 9.09 15.01
C ALA A 31 -24.52 7.74 14.26
N ALA A 32 -24.34 7.77 12.94
CA ALA A 32 -24.36 6.58 12.08
C ALA A 32 -23.06 5.74 12.15
N ALA A 33 -21.98 6.25 12.78
CA ALA A 33 -20.66 5.65 12.66
C ALA A 33 -20.59 4.20 13.20
N GLU A 34 -21.13 3.95 14.40
CA GLU A 34 -21.16 2.62 15.01
C GLU A 34 -21.93 1.62 14.16
N GLU A 35 -23.15 1.98 13.76
CA GLU A 35 -23.98 1.13 12.92
C GLU A 35 -23.37 0.91 11.54
N SER A 36 -22.69 1.91 11.00
CA SER A 36 -21.95 1.77 9.72
C SER A 36 -20.82 0.75 9.83
N ILE A 37 -20.04 0.76 10.91
CA ILE A 37 -18.98 -0.25 11.15
C ILE A 37 -19.61 -1.64 11.23
N ARG A 38 -20.71 -1.79 11.98
CA ARG A 38 -21.41 -3.07 12.14
C ARG A 38 -21.87 -3.62 10.78
N LEU A 39 -22.55 -2.81 9.98
CA LEU A 39 -23.05 -3.21 8.66
C LEU A 39 -21.92 -3.54 7.67
N MET A 40 -20.82 -2.77 7.69
CA MET A 40 -19.64 -3.08 6.88
C MET A 40 -19.01 -4.41 7.30
N HIS A 41 -18.87 -4.65 8.61
CA HIS A 41 -18.30 -5.88 9.15
C HIS A 41 -19.17 -7.11 8.82
N GLU A 42 -20.49 -6.99 8.93
CA GLU A 42 -21.42 -8.08 8.58
C GLU A 42 -21.39 -8.40 7.09
N ALA A 43 -21.34 -7.38 6.22
CA ALA A 43 -21.30 -7.57 4.78
C ALA A 43 -19.94 -8.07 4.26
N TYR A 44 -18.85 -7.66 4.90
CA TYR A 44 -17.47 -7.95 4.51
C TYR A 44 -16.60 -8.26 5.75
N PRO A 45 -16.72 -9.45 6.36
CA PRO A 45 -16.03 -9.81 7.61
C PRO A 45 -14.50 -9.71 7.55
N ASP A 46 -13.92 -9.93 6.38
CA ASP A 46 -12.47 -9.86 6.16
C ASP A 46 -11.94 -8.44 5.98
N MET A 47 -12.83 -7.47 5.76
CA MET A 47 -12.44 -6.07 5.62
C MET A 47 -11.77 -5.55 6.89
N VAL A 48 -10.66 -4.81 6.72
CA VAL A 48 -9.97 -4.16 7.83
C VAL A 48 -10.67 -2.85 8.18
N LEU A 49 -11.50 -2.87 9.21
CA LEU A 49 -12.25 -1.71 9.68
C LEU A 49 -11.57 -1.06 10.88
N ALA A 50 -11.41 0.26 10.84
CA ALA A 50 -10.98 1.08 11.95
C ALA A 50 -12.08 2.06 12.36
N ALA A 51 -12.15 2.38 13.65
CA ALA A 51 -12.91 3.51 14.13
C ALA A 51 -11.99 4.73 14.28
N GLY A 52 -12.27 5.80 13.54
CA GLY A 52 -11.55 7.06 13.63
C GLY A 52 -12.27 8.10 14.51
N THR A 53 -11.52 9.11 14.95
CA THR A 53 -12.04 10.19 15.83
C THR A 53 -12.65 9.64 17.14
N VAL A 54 -12.03 8.58 17.66
CA VAL A 54 -12.42 8.01 18.97
C VAL A 54 -11.74 8.81 20.08
N LEU A 55 -12.53 9.38 20.97
CA LEU A 55 -12.08 10.33 21.99
C LEU A 55 -12.30 9.85 23.43
N THR A 56 -13.09 8.80 23.64
CA THR A 56 -13.41 8.24 24.96
C THR A 56 -13.33 6.73 24.99
N THR A 57 -13.19 6.16 26.18
CA THR A 57 -13.14 4.70 26.40
C THR A 57 -14.46 4.02 26.03
N GLU A 58 -15.60 4.69 26.24
CA GLU A 58 -16.92 4.19 25.83
C GLU A 58 -17.02 4.09 24.30
N GLN A 59 -16.46 5.06 23.58
CA GLN A 59 -16.39 4.98 22.11
C GLN A 59 -15.48 3.85 21.64
N VAL A 60 -14.40 3.53 22.37
CA VAL A 60 -13.55 2.36 22.07
C VAL A 60 -14.38 1.08 22.16
N ASP A 61 -15.10 0.87 23.28
CA ASP A 61 -15.91 -0.33 23.46
C ASP A 61 -17.01 -0.45 22.39
N ARG A 62 -17.72 0.63 22.09
CA ARG A 62 -18.74 0.66 21.04
C ARG A 62 -18.16 0.33 19.65
N ALA A 63 -17.01 0.90 19.32
CA ALA A 63 -16.33 0.65 18.06
C ALA A 63 -15.91 -0.83 17.89
N VAL A 64 -15.29 -1.40 18.92
CA VAL A 64 -14.83 -2.80 18.91
C VAL A 64 -16.01 -3.76 18.85
N ASN A 65 -17.07 -3.50 19.64
CA ASN A 65 -18.29 -4.30 19.61
C ASN A 65 -19.01 -4.26 18.25
N ALA A 66 -18.88 -3.16 17.51
CA ALA A 66 -19.38 -3.03 16.14
C ALA A 66 -18.51 -3.74 15.09
N GLY A 67 -17.31 -4.21 15.45
CA GLY A 67 -16.40 -4.95 14.54
C GLY A 67 -15.16 -4.17 14.09
N ALA A 68 -14.86 -2.98 14.68
CA ALA A 68 -13.62 -2.29 14.42
C ALA A 68 -12.42 -3.11 14.92
N LYS A 69 -11.41 -3.30 14.08
CA LYS A 69 -10.20 -4.08 14.39
C LYS A 69 -9.12 -3.23 15.05
N PHE A 70 -9.17 -1.90 14.92
CA PHE A 70 -8.26 -0.98 15.59
C PHE A 70 -8.89 0.42 15.75
N ILE A 71 -8.29 1.20 16.62
CA ILE A 71 -8.75 2.54 16.99
C ILE A 71 -7.80 3.61 16.44
N VAL A 72 -8.38 4.70 15.96
CA VAL A 72 -7.65 5.88 15.49
C VAL A 72 -8.22 7.15 16.14
N SER A 73 -7.36 8.02 16.63
CA SER A 73 -7.77 9.31 17.20
C SER A 73 -7.06 10.49 16.54
N PRO A 74 -7.63 11.70 16.55
CA PRO A 74 -7.01 12.89 15.94
C PRO A 74 -5.80 13.40 16.73
N GLY A 75 -5.74 13.12 18.03
CA GLY A 75 -4.65 13.47 18.93
C GLY A 75 -4.37 12.32 19.91
N LEU A 76 -3.32 12.45 20.69
CA LEU A 76 -2.91 11.48 21.69
C LEU A 76 -3.59 11.79 23.03
N ASN A 77 -4.60 11.01 23.40
CA ASN A 77 -5.20 11.01 24.74
C ASN A 77 -4.65 9.81 25.53
N PRO A 78 -3.80 10.03 26.56
CA PRO A 78 -3.17 8.95 27.30
C PRO A 78 -4.17 7.97 27.94
N THR A 79 -5.33 8.46 28.38
CA THR A 79 -6.38 7.60 28.97
C THR A 79 -6.95 6.63 27.95
N VAL A 80 -7.27 7.11 26.74
CA VAL A 80 -7.81 6.27 25.67
C VAL A 80 -6.75 5.29 25.17
N VAL A 81 -5.52 5.77 24.95
CA VAL A 81 -4.42 4.92 24.50
C VAL A 81 -4.13 3.82 25.51
N LYS A 82 -3.96 4.18 26.80
CA LYS A 82 -3.73 3.19 27.85
C LYS A 82 -4.86 2.15 27.92
N TYR A 83 -6.10 2.59 27.83
CA TYR A 83 -7.25 1.70 27.83
C TYR A 83 -7.20 0.68 26.66
N CYS A 84 -6.86 1.14 25.46
CA CYS A 84 -6.69 0.25 24.32
C CYS A 84 -5.55 -0.75 24.55
N VAL A 85 -4.38 -0.27 24.99
CA VAL A 85 -3.20 -1.11 25.27
C VAL A 85 -3.52 -2.17 26.33
N ASP A 86 -4.13 -1.79 27.45
CA ASP A 86 -4.51 -2.70 28.53
C ASP A 86 -5.48 -3.80 28.08
N LYS A 87 -6.31 -3.50 27.07
CA LYS A 87 -7.25 -4.46 26.46
C LYS A 87 -6.70 -5.22 25.26
N GLY A 88 -5.46 -4.95 24.82
CA GLY A 88 -4.88 -5.55 23.63
C GLY A 88 -5.53 -5.07 22.32
N ILE A 89 -6.18 -3.90 22.31
CA ILE A 89 -6.80 -3.28 21.15
C ILE A 89 -5.76 -2.42 20.45
N PRO A 90 -5.41 -2.68 19.17
CA PRO A 90 -4.50 -1.83 18.44
C PRO A 90 -5.02 -0.38 18.37
N VAL A 91 -4.13 0.59 18.60
CA VAL A 91 -4.48 2.01 18.58
C VAL A 91 -3.40 2.84 17.89
N THR A 92 -3.84 3.79 17.05
CA THR A 92 -2.94 4.70 16.32
C THR A 92 -3.36 6.15 16.60
N PRO A 93 -2.85 6.74 17.72
CA PRO A 93 -3.19 8.12 18.12
C PRO A 93 -2.51 9.14 17.22
N GLY A 94 -3.18 10.29 17.03
CA GLY A 94 -2.62 11.44 16.32
C GLY A 94 -1.49 12.11 17.08
N THR A 95 -0.41 12.42 16.37
CA THR A 95 0.77 13.14 16.84
C THR A 95 1.14 14.22 15.85
N SER A 96 1.76 15.31 16.30
CA SER A 96 2.25 16.37 15.41
C SER A 96 3.59 16.97 15.84
N ASN A 97 4.14 16.52 16.96
CA ASN A 97 5.39 17.01 17.53
C ASN A 97 6.15 15.90 18.29
N PRO A 98 7.43 16.13 18.68
CA PRO A 98 8.24 15.18 19.42
C PRO A 98 7.63 14.71 20.76
N SER A 99 7.04 15.63 21.54
CA SER A 99 6.45 15.28 22.85
C SER A 99 5.31 14.28 22.73
N ASP A 100 4.50 14.39 21.67
CA ASP A 100 3.44 13.42 21.39
C ASP A 100 4.04 12.03 21.09
N VAL A 101 5.13 11.99 20.30
CA VAL A 101 5.81 10.73 19.96
C VAL A 101 6.44 10.08 21.19
N GLU A 102 7.09 10.87 22.07
CA GLU A 102 7.65 10.37 23.32
C GLU A 102 6.56 9.82 24.26
N MET A 103 5.42 10.50 24.32
CA MET A 103 4.26 10.01 25.08
C MET A 103 3.75 8.69 24.48
N ALA A 104 3.65 8.56 23.16
CA ALA A 104 3.25 7.31 22.51
C ALA A 104 4.23 6.16 22.85
N ILE A 105 5.55 6.42 22.77
CA ILE A 105 6.58 5.46 23.16
C ILE A 105 6.44 5.03 24.62
N SER A 106 6.22 5.99 25.53
CA SER A 106 6.04 5.70 26.96
C SER A 106 4.82 4.83 27.27
N LEU A 107 3.83 4.86 26.36
CA LEU A 107 2.62 4.02 26.41
C LEU A 107 2.77 2.69 25.66
N GLY A 108 3.98 2.39 25.14
CA GLY A 108 4.29 1.12 24.50
C GLY A 108 3.92 1.05 22.99
N LEU A 109 3.68 2.19 22.34
CA LEU A 109 3.34 2.22 20.92
C LEU A 109 4.59 2.35 20.05
N ASP A 110 4.56 1.69 18.89
CA ASP A 110 5.54 1.76 17.81
C ASP A 110 4.98 2.36 16.51
N VAL A 111 3.67 2.63 16.46
CA VAL A 111 2.98 3.26 15.34
C VAL A 111 2.13 4.44 15.83
N VAL A 112 2.26 5.58 15.15
CA VAL A 112 1.44 6.76 15.42
C VAL A 112 0.85 7.33 14.14
N LYS A 113 -0.33 7.95 14.23
CA LYS A 113 -0.89 8.77 13.16
C LYS A 113 -0.18 10.14 13.18
N PHE A 114 0.26 10.62 12.03
CA PHE A 114 0.71 12.01 11.89
C PHE A 114 -0.41 12.85 11.30
N PHE A 115 -0.94 13.80 12.08
CA PHE A 115 -2.16 14.54 11.72
C PHE A 115 -2.14 15.98 12.26
N PRO A 116 -2.59 16.96 11.46
CA PRO A 116 -2.94 16.92 10.03
C PRO A 116 -1.68 16.96 9.14
N ALA A 117 -1.42 15.93 8.32
CA ALA A 117 -0.10 15.68 7.73
C ALA A 117 0.44 16.83 6.88
N GLU A 118 -0.26 17.26 5.84
CA GLU A 118 0.23 18.32 4.94
C GLU A 118 0.37 19.67 5.66
N GLN A 119 -0.60 20.02 6.51
CA GLN A 119 -0.59 21.29 7.25
C GLN A 119 0.49 21.33 8.33
N ALA A 120 0.89 20.17 8.85
CA ALA A 120 1.94 20.04 9.88
C ALA A 120 3.36 19.88 9.30
N GLY A 121 3.56 20.13 8.00
CA GLY A 121 4.87 20.10 7.34
C GLY A 121 5.15 18.87 6.50
N GLY A 122 4.17 17.98 6.32
CA GLY A 122 4.21 16.88 5.37
C GLY A 122 5.31 15.88 5.63
N ILE A 123 5.76 15.22 4.55
CA ILE A 123 6.80 14.19 4.61
C ILE A 123 8.13 14.72 5.19
N ASN A 124 8.44 16.00 5.01
CA ASN A 124 9.68 16.56 5.53
C ASN A 124 9.67 16.62 7.07
N MET A 125 8.53 17.00 7.66
CA MET A 125 8.38 16.99 9.13
C MET A 125 8.44 15.56 9.69
N ILE A 126 7.79 14.59 9.03
CA ILE A 126 7.85 13.18 9.43
C ILE A 126 9.30 12.67 9.39
N LYS A 127 10.06 12.96 8.34
CA LYS A 127 11.48 12.58 8.25
C LYS A 127 12.32 13.18 9.38
N ALA A 128 12.10 14.45 9.71
CA ALA A 128 12.78 15.11 10.81
C ALA A 128 12.43 14.47 12.17
N MET A 129 11.15 14.18 12.41
CA MET A 129 10.68 13.51 13.62
C MET A 129 11.18 12.06 13.71
N ALA A 130 11.21 11.31 12.61
CA ALA A 130 11.63 9.92 12.59
C ALA A 130 13.14 9.74 12.89
N ALA A 131 13.95 10.77 12.70
CA ALA A 131 15.40 10.67 12.88
C ALA A 131 15.80 10.27 14.33
N PRO A 132 15.29 10.90 15.41
CA PRO A 132 15.57 10.47 16.77
C PRO A 132 14.75 9.22 17.22
N TYR A 133 13.63 8.93 16.58
CA TYR A 133 12.73 7.82 17.00
C TYR A 133 12.78 6.66 16.01
N THR A 134 13.92 5.98 15.95
CA THR A 134 14.25 4.98 14.93
C THR A 134 13.31 3.77 14.90
N GLN A 135 12.64 3.43 15.99
CA GLN A 135 11.66 2.34 16.10
C GLN A 135 10.25 2.76 15.63
N MET A 136 9.97 4.08 15.59
CA MET A 136 8.62 4.57 15.32
C MET A 136 8.26 4.49 13.84
N LYS A 137 7.03 4.09 13.55
CA LYS A 137 6.39 4.17 12.23
C LYS A 137 5.24 5.17 12.25
N PHE A 138 4.94 5.73 11.09
CA PHE A 138 3.95 6.79 10.96
C PHE A 138 2.85 6.41 9.97
N MET A 139 1.63 6.87 10.26
CA MET A 139 0.48 6.83 9.37
C MET A 139 0.01 8.28 9.09
N PRO A 140 0.58 8.97 8.09
CA PRO A 140 0.16 10.32 7.74
C PRO A 140 -1.30 10.35 7.28
N THR A 141 -2.05 11.32 7.77
CA THR A 141 -3.45 11.55 7.44
C THR A 141 -3.72 13.06 7.38
N GLY A 142 -4.51 13.49 6.39
CA GLY A 142 -4.81 14.92 6.17
C GLY A 142 -4.02 15.51 5.01
N GLY A 143 -4.72 15.78 3.90
CA GLY A 143 -4.14 16.33 2.68
C GLY A 143 -3.50 15.28 1.75
N ILE A 144 -3.50 13.99 2.12
CA ILE A 144 -3.00 12.92 1.26
C ILE A 144 -3.94 12.73 0.07
N ASN A 145 -3.36 12.57 -1.12
CA ASN A 145 -4.08 12.39 -2.38
C ASN A 145 -3.20 11.65 -3.41
N ALA A 146 -3.74 11.38 -4.62
CA ALA A 146 -3.02 10.65 -5.67
C ALA A 146 -1.68 11.29 -6.10
N LYS A 147 -1.52 12.61 -5.95
CA LYS A 147 -0.29 13.31 -6.37
C LYS A 147 0.86 13.19 -5.38
N ASN A 148 0.55 13.03 -4.07
CA ASN A 148 1.57 13.03 -3.02
C ASN A 148 1.74 11.68 -2.29
N ILE A 149 0.81 10.73 -2.43
CA ILE A 149 0.84 9.45 -1.70
C ILE A 149 2.19 8.71 -1.86
N ASN A 150 2.75 8.67 -3.06
CA ASN A 150 4.00 7.95 -3.31
C ASN A 150 5.22 8.63 -2.69
N SER A 151 5.22 9.96 -2.50
CA SER A 151 6.29 10.65 -1.80
C SER A 151 6.34 10.27 -0.30
N TYR A 152 5.18 9.97 0.29
CA TYR A 152 5.10 9.43 1.65
C TYR A 152 5.50 7.95 1.67
N LEU A 153 4.88 7.12 0.84
CA LEU A 153 5.09 5.67 0.83
C LEU A 153 6.51 5.24 0.41
N ALA A 154 7.29 6.12 -0.20
CA ALA A 154 8.70 5.90 -0.49
C ALA A 154 9.60 5.95 0.76
N PHE A 155 9.12 6.52 1.87
CA PHE A 155 9.87 6.55 3.13
C PHE A 155 9.53 5.31 3.97
N ASP A 156 10.55 4.55 4.35
CA ASP A 156 10.44 3.24 5.02
C ASP A 156 9.75 3.29 6.41
N LYS A 157 9.68 4.48 7.04
CA LYS A 157 8.95 4.69 8.30
C LYS A 157 7.45 4.93 8.10
N ILE A 158 6.96 5.00 6.87
CA ILE A 158 5.53 5.10 6.60
C ILE A 158 4.93 3.71 6.47
N LEU A 159 4.07 3.35 7.43
CA LEU A 159 3.35 2.08 7.43
C LEU A 159 2.19 2.09 6.43
N ALA A 160 1.37 3.13 6.48
CA ALA A 160 0.21 3.35 5.62
C ALA A 160 -0.09 4.84 5.49
N CYS A 161 -0.94 5.23 4.56
CA CYS A 161 -1.43 6.60 4.40
C CYS A 161 -2.95 6.65 4.52
N GLY A 162 -3.48 7.60 5.30
CA GLY A 162 -4.90 7.90 5.37
C GLY A 162 -5.29 8.99 4.37
N GLY A 163 -6.14 8.65 3.40
CA GLY A 163 -6.67 9.57 2.41
C GLY A 163 -8.17 9.39 2.21
N SER A 164 -8.86 10.43 1.76
CA SER A 164 -10.30 10.41 1.54
C SER A 164 -10.73 10.93 0.17
N TRP A 165 -9.80 11.16 -0.75
CA TRP A 165 -10.13 11.71 -2.08
C TRP A 165 -10.98 10.77 -2.93
N MET A 166 -10.90 9.44 -2.70
CA MET A 166 -11.70 8.43 -3.39
C MET A 166 -13.11 8.27 -2.77
N VAL A 167 -13.30 8.68 -1.51
CA VAL A 167 -14.53 8.50 -0.73
C VAL A 167 -15.08 9.83 -0.22
N LYS A 168 -15.10 10.83 -1.09
CA LYS A 168 -15.62 12.16 -0.75
C LYS A 168 -17.07 12.07 -0.30
N LYS A 169 -17.42 12.90 0.69
CA LYS A 169 -18.76 12.92 1.31
C LYS A 169 -19.89 13.16 0.29
N ASP A 170 -19.65 14.03 -0.69
CA ASP A 170 -20.58 14.32 -1.78
C ASP A 170 -20.87 13.11 -2.66
N LEU A 171 -19.83 12.29 -2.96
CA LEU A 171 -20.01 11.06 -3.74
C LEU A 171 -20.81 10.00 -2.96
N VAL A 172 -20.54 9.84 -1.67
CA VAL A 172 -21.30 8.93 -0.81
C VAL A 172 -22.76 9.36 -0.72
N ALA A 173 -23.02 10.64 -0.43
CA ALA A 173 -24.37 11.18 -0.33
C ALA A 173 -25.16 11.11 -1.64
N ALA A 174 -24.49 11.16 -2.79
CA ALA A 174 -25.09 11.00 -4.11
C ALA A 174 -25.28 9.53 -4.53
N GLY A 175 -24.81 8.55 -3.75
CA GLY A 175 -24.85 7.12 -4.09
C GLY A 175 -23.94 6.73 -5.25
N GLU A 176 -22.89 7.52 -5.55
CA GLU A 176 -21.95 7.34 -6.66
C GLU A 176 -20.89 6.24 -6.34
N PHE A 177 -21.37 5.05 -5.91
CA PHE A 177 -20.47 3.98 -5.44
C PHE A 177 -19.61 3.36 -6.55
N ASP A 178 -20.11 3.32 -7.79
CA ASP A 178 -19.29 2.91 -8.94
C ASP A 178 -18.09 3.84 -9.16
N LYS A 179 -18.30 5.14 -9.01
CA LYS A 179 -17.23 6.14 -9.11
C LYS A 179 -16.24 6.01 -7.94
N ILE A 180 -16.73 5.73 -6.73
CA ILE A 180 -15.88 5.44 -5.57
C ILE A 180 -15.02 4.21 -5.83
N ARG A 181 -15.59 3.12 -6.36
CA ARG A 181 -14.85 1.92 -6.78
C ARG A 181 -13.72 2.27 -7.76
N ASP A 182 -14.04 3.03 -8.81
CA ASP A 182 -13.07 3.36 -9.86
C ASP A 182 -11.96 4.27 -9.33
N LEU A 183 -12.28 5.28 -8.52
CA LEU A 183 -11.29 6.12 -7.84
C LEU A 183 -10.42 5.33 -6.84
N THR A 184 -11.00 4.34 -6.18
CA THR A 184 -10.27 3.44 -5.28
C THR A 184 -9.29 2.58 -6.06
N LYS A 185 -9.70 2.02 -7.19
CA LYS A 185 -8.84 1.27 -8.11
C LYS A 185 -7.69 2.14 -8.63
N GLU A 186 -7.96 3.38 -9.02
CA GLU A 186 -6.93 4.34 -9.43
C GLU A 186 -5.95 4.63 -8.29
N ALA A 187 -6.44 4.79 -7.05
CA ALA A 187 -5.58 5.00 -5.88
C ALA A 187 -4.63 3.82 -5.63
N VAL A 188 -5.15 2.59 -5.73
CA VAL A 188 -4.34 1.36 -5.60
C VAL A 188 -3.32 1.26 -6.74
N GLN A 189 -3.72 1.50 -7.97
CA GLN A 189 -2.82 1.49 -9.13
C GLN A 189 -1.72 2.55 -8.99
N THR A 190 -2.07 3.75 -8.53
CA THR A 190 -1.09 4.81 -8.25
C THR A 190 -0.09 4.39 -7.18
N MET A 191 -0.56 3.79 -6.10
CA MET A 191 0.30 3.29 -5.01
C MET A 191 1.27 2.21 -5.50
N LEU A 192 0.79 1.25 -6.29
CA LEU A 192 1.60 0.13 -6.80
C LEU A 192 2.51 0.55 -7.95
N GLY A 193 2.04 1.44 -8.82
CA GLY A 193 2.80 2.04 -9.93
C GLY A 193 3.33 0.99 -10.90
N PHE A 194 2.52 0.03 -11.30
CA PHE A 194 2.93 -1.01 -12.25
C PHE A 194 3.28 -0.43 -13.62
N GLU A 195 4.45 -0.81 -14.13
CA GLU A 195 4.97 -0.44 -15.44
C GLU A 195 5.73 -1.62 -16.05
N LEU A 196 5.67 -1.78 -17.38
CA LEU A 196 6.56 -2.71 -18.06
C LEU A 196 8.01 -2.23 -17.90
N ALA A 197 8.86 -3.04 -17.28
CA ALA A 197 10.28 -2.73 -17.13
C ALA A 197 11.10 -3.24 -18.33
N HIS A 198 11.01 -4.54 -18.60
CA HIS A 198 11.68 -5.16 -19.77
C HIS A 198 11.02 -6.50 -20.12
N ILE A 199 11.37 -6.98 -21.31
CA ILE A 199 11.06 -8.31 -21.80
C ILE A 199 12.37 -9.08 -21.92
N GLY A 200 12.45 -10.25 -21.29
CA GLY A 200 13.57 -11.16 -21.38
C GLY A 200 13.37 -12.21 -22.44
N ILE A 201 14.33 -12.33 -23.34
CA ILE A 201 14.38 -13.33 -24.40
C ILE A 201 15.35 -14.43 -24.00
N ASN A 202 14.90 -15.67 -23.92
CA ASN A 202 15.76 -16.80 -23.67
C ASN A 202 16.57 -17.14 -24.94
N CYS A 203 17.90 -17.04 -24.86
CA CYS A 203 18.81 -17.49 -25.89
C CYS A 203 19.50 -18.78 -25.46
N ASP A 204 19.95 -19.57 -26.46
CA ASP A 204 20.63 -20.85 -26.21
C ASP A 204 22.10 -20.67 -25.82
N SER A 205 22.68 -19.47 -26.08
CA SER A 205 24.08 -19.15 -25.79
C SER A 205 24.35 -17.66 -25.63
N GLU A 206 25.52 -17.33 -25.06
CA GLU A 206 26.00 -15.95 -24.97
C GLU A 206 26.15 -15.30 -26.39
N THR A 207 26.66 -16.05 -27.36
CA THR A 207 26.79 -15.57 -28.72
C THR A 207 25.45 -15.20 -29.37
N GLU A 208 24.40 -15.98 -29.08
CA GLU A 208 23.04 -15.67 -29.53
C GLU A 208 22.47 -14.44 -28.83
N ALA A 209 22.67 -14.33 -27.52
CA ALA A 209 22.24 -13.16 -26.76
C ALA A 209 22.92 -11.86 -27.26
N GLU A 210 24.22 -11.92 -27.58
CA GLU A 210 24.92 -10.79 -28.16
C GLU A 210 24.38 -10.43 -29.55
N LYS A 211 24.19 -11.40 -30.45
CA LYS A 211 23.60 -11.18 -31.79
C LYS A 211 22.19 -10.59 -31.67
N THR A 212 21.38 -11.06 -30.71
CA THR A 212 20.05 -10.53 -30.48
C THR A 212 20.11 -9.07 -30.08
N ALA A 213 20.97 -8.72 -29.11
CA ALA A 213 21.16 -7.32 -28.71
C ALA A 213 21.72 -6.44 -29.82
N ASP A 214 22.70 -6.94 -30.62
CA ASP A 214 23.25 -6.24 -31.76
C ASP A 214 22.21 -5.95 -32.84
N ALA A 215 21.24 -6.88 -33.05
CA ALA A 215 20.17 -6.65 -34.01
C ALA A 215 19.23 -5.51 -33.54
N PHE A 216 18.88 -5.44 -32.25
CA PHE A 216 18.10 -4.33 -31.72
C PHE A 216 18.85 -3.01 -31.73
N ASP A 217 20.16 -3.02 -31.46
CA ASP A 217 21.02 -1.84 -31.55
C ASP A 217 21.10 -1.34 -33.03
N GLY A 218 21.41 -2.22 -33.98
CA GLY A 218 21.55 -1.86 -35.38
C GLY A 218 20.26 -1.41 -36.06
N LEU A 219 19.10 -1.99 -35.68
CA LEU A 219 17.80 -1.65 -36.28
C LEU A 219 17.12 -0.44 -35.63
N PHE A 220 17.24 -0.30 -34.29
CA PHE A 220 16.45 0.66 -33.50
C PHE A 220 17.30 1.62 -32.66
N GLY A 221 18.64 1.48 -32.67
CA GLY A 221 19.54 2.29 -31.86
C GLY A 221 19.42 2.00 -30.33
N PHE A 222 19.03 0.79 -29.98
CA PHE A 222 18.95 0.38 -28.55
C PHE A 222 20.35 0.02 -28.05
N THR A 223 21.03 0.96 -27.46
CA THR A 223 22.42 0.81 -27.00
C THR A 223 22.64 -0.46 -26.21
N LYS A 224 23.57 -1.29 -26.74
CA LYS A 224 23.92 -2.58 -26.10
C LYS A 224 24.66 -2.38 -24.78
N LYS A 225 24.28 -3.15 -23.76
CA LYS A 225 24.96 -3.22 -22.47
C LYS A 225 25.14 -4.67 -22.06
N VAL A 226 26.40 -5.13 -22.04
CA VAL A 226 26.74 -6.50 -21.64
C VAL A 226 26.76 -6.62 -20.12
N GLY A 227 25.96 -7.55 -19.57
CA GLY A 227 25.95 -7.95 -18.18
C GLY A 227 26.53 -9.37 -17.99
N ASN A 228 26.50 -9.87 -16.76
CA ASN A 228 27.03 -11.18 -16.44
C ASN A 228 26.16 -12.31 -17.01
N SER A 229 24.85 -12.27 -16.79
CA SER A 229 23.89 -13.32 -17.18
C SER A 229 23.07 -12.98 -18.42
N SER A 230 23.16 -11.73 -18.93
CA SER A 230 22.35 -11.23 -20.03
C SER A 230 23.05 -10.09 -20.75
N VAL A 231 22.51 -9.75 -21.93
CA VAL A 231 22.88 -8.56 -22.71
C VAL A 231 21.62 -7.72 -22.89
N PHE A 232 21.64 -6.49 -22.43
CA PHE A 232 20.55 -5.56 -22.64
C PHE A 232 20.70 -4.83 -24.00
N ALA A 233 19.59 -4.63 -24.68
CA ALA A 233 19.44 -3.66 -25.75
C ALA A 233 18.52 -2.54 -25.27
N GLY A 234 19.06 -1.36 -25.04
CA GLY A 234 18.39 -0.28 -24.31
C GLY A 234 18.07 -0.67 -22.87
N THR A 235 16.85 -0.35 -22.44
CA THR A 235 16.31 -0.74 -21.11
C THR A 235 15.17 -1.74 -21.21
N ALA A 236 14.67 -2.00 -22.40
CA ALA A 236 13.41 -2.72 -22.62
C ALA A 236 13.59 -4.19 -23.06
N VAL A 237 14.73 -4.55 -23.62
CA VAL A 237 15.00 -5.92 -24.10
C VAL A 237 16.22 -6.49 -23.38
N GLU A 238 16.05 -7.64 -22.75
CA GLU A 238 17.09 -8.39 -22.06
C GLU A 238 17.29 -9.74 -22.76
N ALA A 239 18.38 -9.92 -23.49
CA ALA A 239 18.76 -11.20 -24.10
C ALA A 239 19.54 -12.03 -23.07
N MET A 240 18.96 -13.13 -22.62
CA MET A 240 19.58 -14.02 -21.64
C MET A 240 20.68 -14.85 -22.28
N LYS A 241 21.87 -14.97 -21.65
CA LYS A 241 23.00 -15.79 -22.15
C LYS A 241 22.77 -17.29 -22.02
N SER A 242 21.73 -17.68 -21.31
CA SER A 242 21.24 -19.06 -21.18
C SER A 242 19.74 -19.05 -20.90
N LYS A 243 19.07 -20.18 -21.10
CA LYS A 243 17.63 -20.29 -20.81
C LYS A 243 17.36 -20.02 -19.33
N GLY A 244 16.56 -18.99 -19.08
CA GLY A 244 16.00 -18.67 -17.78
C GLY A 244 14.60 -19.27 -17.60
N LEU A 245 13.85 -18.71 -16.63
CA LEU A 245 12.46 -19.06 -16.41
C LEU A 245 11.56 -18.63 -17.57
N GLY A 246 10.45 -19.35 -17.75
CA GLY A 246 9.45 -19.12 -18.78
C GLY A 246 9.76 -19.79 -20.11
N SER A 247 8.74 -20.45 -20.68
CA SER A 247 8.85 -21.17 -21.97
C SER A 247 9.26 -20.25 -23.12
N LYS A 248 8.85 -18.97 -23.05
CA LYS A 248 9.17 -17.93 -24.06
C LYS A 248 10.15 -16.86 -23.58
N GLY A 249 10.57 -16.93 -22.31
CA GLY A 249 11.34 -15.92 -21.63
C GLY A 249 10.57 -15.28 -20.46
N HIS A 250 10.90 -14.06 -20.10
CA HIS A 250 10.25 -13.41 -18.96
C HIS A 250 9.76 -11.98 -19.26
N ILE A 251 8.81 -11.52 -18.43
CA ILE A 251 8.33 -10.14 -18.45
C ILE A 251 8.55 -9.57 -17.05
N ALA A 252 9.30 -8.48 -16.98
CA ALA A 252 9.52 -7.74 -15.76
C ALA A 252 8.52 -6.60 -15.64
N VAL A 253 7.81 -6.55 -14.51
CA VAL A 253 6.88 -5.47 -14.15
C VAL A 253 7.48 -4.67 -13.00
N ALA A 254 7.85 -3.43 -13.27
CA ALA A 254 8.33 -2.50 -12.25
C ALA A 254 7.19 -2.08 -11.32
N THR A 255 7.50 -1.91 -10.05
CA THR A 255 6.55 -1.43 -9.03
C THR A 255 7.23 -0.51 -8.02
N ASN A 256 6.45 0.37 -7.39
CA ASN A 256 6.93 1.26 -6.35
C ASN A 256 7.35 0.51 -5.07
N SER A 257 6.82 -0.69 -4.84
CA SER A 257 7.22 -1.57 -3.73
C SER A 257 6.89 -3.01 -4.07
N VAL A 258 7.90 -3.84 -4.23
CA VAL A 258 7.73 -5.27 -4.51
C VAL A 258 6.91 -5.95 -3.41
N VAL A 259 7.17 -5.63 -2.13
CA VAL A 259 6.44 -6.23 -1.01
C VAL A 259 4.96 -5.86 -1.03
N ARG A 260 4.62 -4.57 -1.25
CA ARG A 260 3.21 -4.15 -1.35
C ARG A 260 2.51 -4.76 -2.55
N ALA A 261 3.21 -4.81 -3.69
CA ALA A 261 2.67 -5.41 -4.91
C ALA A 261 2.44 -6.92 -4.76
N LYS A 262 3.40 -7.64 -4.14
CA LYS A 262 3.27 -9.06 -3.81
C LYS A 262 2.02 -9.30 -2.95
N ASN A 263 1.93 -8.62 -1.80
CA ASN A 263 0.81 -8.77 -0.88
C ASN A 263 -0.54 -8.45 -1.56
N TYR A 264 -0.58 -7.42 -2.39
CA TYR A 264 -1.79 -7.06 -3.15
C TYR A 264 -2.21 -8.16 -4.12
N LEU A 265 -1.26 -8.70 -4.88
CA LEU A 265 -1.54 -9.78 -5.84
C LEU A 265 -1.89 -11.10 -5.14
N GLU A 266 -1.31 -11.39 -3.96
CA GLU A 266 -1.70 -12.53 -3.13
C GLU A 266 -3.14 -12.42 -2.63
N MET A 267 -3.59 -11.22 -2.22
CA MET A 267 -5.01 -10.98 -1.89
C MET A 267 -5.95 -11.24 -3.08
N MET A 268 -5.46 -11.07 -4.32
CA MET A 268 -6.18 -11.40 -5.55
C MET A 268 -6.10 -12.90 -5.92
N GLY A 269 -5.41 -13.72 -5.12
CA GLY A 269 -5.27 -15.17 -5.33
C GLY A 269 -4.07 -15.61 -6.16
N TYR A 270 -3.18 -14.69 -6.55
CA TYR A 270 -1.94 -15.04 -7.24
C TYR A 270 -0.91 -15.61 -6.26
N LYS A 271 -0.07 -16.52 -6.73
CA LYS A 271 1.00 -17.13 -5.95
C LYS A 271 2.37 -16.71 -6.46
N PHE A 272 3.35 -16.69 -5.58
CA PHE A 272 4.73 -16.34 -5.89
C PHE A 272 5.67 -17.51 -5.66
N ASN A 273 6.76 -17.57 -6.43
CA ASN A 273 7.88 -18.47 -6.21
C ASN A 273 8.83 -17.80 -5.20
N GLU A 274 8.70 -18.15 -3.93
CA GLU A 274 9.47 -17.54 -2.84
C GLU A 274 11.00 -17.76 -2.99
N GLU A 275 11.43 -18.87 -3.62
CA GLU A 275 12.84 -19.15 -3.87
C GLU A 275 13.46 -18.19 -4.90
N SER A 276 12.63 -17.56 -5.72
CA SER A 276 13.06 -16.57 -6.72
C SER A 276 13.30 -15.18 -6.13
N ALA A 277 12.96 -14.95 -4.86
CA ALA A 277 13.07 -13.64 -4.24
C ALA A 277 14.52 -13.12 -4.22
N LYS A 278 14.71 -11.87 -4.66
CA LYS A 278 15.99 -11.17 -4.60
C LYS A 278 15.91 -10.04 -3.59
N PHE A 279 16.99 -9.85 -2.86
CA PHE A 279 17.09 -8.86 -1.81
C PHE A 279 18.32 -7.97 -1.98
N LYS A 280 18.20 -6.72 -1.54
CA LYS A 280 19.32 -5.79 -1.32
C LYS A 280 19.25 -5.34 0.15
N GLY A 281 20.12 -5.90 0.99
CA GLY A 281 19.92 -5.87 2.44
C GLY A 281 18.61 -6.57 2.79
N ASP A 282 17.77 -5.95 3.61
CA ASP A 282 16.48 -6.51 4.03
C ASP A 282 15.34 -6.19 3.04
N LYS A 283 15.63 -5.42 1.98
CA LYS A 283 14.61 -4.99 1.01
C LYS A 283 14.49 -5.97 -0.15
N MET A 284 13.30 -6.56 -0.32
CA MET A 284 12.99 -7.36 -1.51
C MET A 284 13.00 -6.48 -2.76
N THR A 285 13.75 -6.87 -3.79
CA THR A 285 13.94 -6.11 -5.02
C THR A 285 13.32 -6.78 -6.25
N ALA A 286 13.10 -8.08 -6.22
CA ALA A 286 12.40 -8.81 -7.27
C ALA A 286 11.80 -10.11 -6.74
N ILE A 287 10.73 -10.61 -7.40
CA ILE A 287 10.14 -11.92 -7.14
C ILE A 287 9.30 -12.35 -8.34
N TYR A 288 9.34 -13.63 -8.70
CA TYR A 288 8.53 -14.20 -9.78
C TYR A 288 7.16 -14.68 -9.27
N LEU A 289 6.13 -14.55 -10.12
CA LEU A 289 4.91 -15.33 -9.98
C LEU A 289 5.22 -16.83 -10.07
N ALA A 290 4.41 -17.66 -9.40
CA ALA A 290 4.56 -19.11 -9.45
C ALA A 290 4.22 -19.68 -10.84
N ASP A 291 3.22 -19.10 -11.50
CA ASP A 291 2.71 -19.55 -12.78
C ASP A 291 3.12 -18.61 -13.92
N GLU A 292 3.32 -19.18 -15.12
CA GLU A 292 3.56 -18.43 -16.34
C GLU A 292 2.26 -17.76 -16.84
N ILE A 293 2.41 -16.61 -17.47
CA ILE A 293 1.33 -15.92 -18.18
C ILE A 293 1.66 -15.92 -19.68
N GLY A 294 0.88 -16.64 -20.48
CA GLY A 294 1.07 -16.71 -21.93
C GLY A 294 2.39 -17.40 -22.37
N GLY A 295 3.01 -18.17 -21.47
CA GLY A 295 4.31 -18.81 -21.70
C GLY A 295 5.50 -17.95 -21.26
N PHE A 296 5.26 -16.81 -20.62
CA PHE A 296 6.28 -15.98 -20.00
C PHE A 296 6.29 -16.14 -18.49
N ALA A 297 7.46 -16.29 -17.90
CA ALA A 297 7.63 -16.08 -16.48
C ALA A 297 7.49 -14.58 -16.18
N VAL A 298 6.62 -14.23 -15.25
CA VAL A 298 6.38 -12.82 -14.90
C VAL A 298 6.96 -12.52 -13.52
N HIS A 299 7.71 -11.44 -13.41
CA HIS A 299 8.27 -11.04 -12.12
C HIS A 299 8.08 -9.55 -11.82
N LEU A 300 7.98 -9.25 -10.53
CA LEU A 300 8.02 -7.90 -10.03
C LEU A 300 9.46 -7.44 -9.85
N VAL A 301 9.74 -6.18 -10.16
CA VAL A 301 11.02 -5.54 -9.88
C VAL A 301 10.82 -4.19 -9.21
N GLN A 302 11.69 -3.84 -8.27
CA GLN A 302 11.66 -2.55 -7.57
C GLN A 302 12.09 -1.43 -8.52
N LYS A 303 11.32 -0.35 -8.61
CA LYS A 303 11.73 0.93 -9.23
C LYS A 303 12.90 1.57 -8.49
#